data_001f7632733726f8386582e798fd6cbb
#
_entry.id   001f7632733726f8386582e798fd6cbb
#
_cell.length_a   1.000
_cell.length_b   1.000
_cell.length_c   1.000
_cell.angle_alpha   90.00
_cell.angle_beta   90.00
_cell.angle_gamma   90.00
#
_symmetry.space_group_name_H-M   'P 1'
#
loop_
_entity.id
_entity.type
_entity.pdbx_description
1 polymer ?
#
loop_
_entity_poly.entity_id
_entity_poly.type
_entity_poly.pdbx_seq_one_letter_code
_entity_poly.pdbx_strand_id
1 'polypeptide(L)'
;QPLPVHGDGTQSRDFTYVGTVCEVLRRAAVDRTSSPEPVNLAFGSRTSLLEMIDELEDIVGHPLEREHQGRRAGDVDHTQADNTRLRELFPGVEPVDLREGLETTVAWYRESLGLD
;
A
#
# COMPACT_ATOMS: atom_id res chain seq x y z
N GLN A 1 -0.41 -20.82 7.16
CA GLN A 1 1.04 -20.59 7.26
C GLN A 1 1.26 -19.23 7.94
N PRO A 2 2.10 -19.14 8.99
CA PRO A 2 2.33 -17.90 9.69
C PRO A 2 2.88 -16.79 8.79
N LEU A 3 2.52 -15.55 9.08
CA LEU A 3 3.05 -14.37 8.40
C LEU A 3 4.47 -14.06 8.92
N PRO A 4 5.50 -14.03 8.07
CA PRO A 4 6.83 -13.64 8.51
C PRO A 4 6.90 -12.14 8.76
N VAL A 5 7.18 -11.74 10.00
CA VAL A 5 7.39 -10.35 10.41
C VAL A 5 8.88 -10.11 10.66
N HIS A 6 9.54 -9.41 9.77
CA HIS A 6 10.95 -9.06 9.95
C HIS A 6 11.10 -7.91 10.95
N GLY A 7 11.85 -8.13 12.01
CA GLY A 7 11.97 -7.18 13.13
C GLY A 7 10.75 -7.21 14.06
N ASP A 8 10.43 -6.07 14.62
CA ASP A 8 9.31 -5.89 15.56
C ASP A 8 7.98 -5.50 14.90
N GLY A 9 7.99 -5.24 13.60
CA GLY A 9 6.80 -4.83 12.85
C GLY A 9 6.43 -3.34 12.94
N THR A 10 7.26 -2.52 13.62
CA THR A 10 7.03 -1.07 13.72
C THR A 10 7.48 -0.28 12.49
N GLN A 11 8.18 -0.93 11.56
CA GLN A 11 8.55 -0.31 10.30
C GLN A 11 7.31 0.18 9.55
N SER A 12 7.35 1.41 9.06
CA SER A 12 6.25 2.02 8.35
C SER A 12 6.52 2.20 6.86
N ARG A 13 5.46 2.10 6.06
CA ARG A 13 5.49 2.29 4.61
C ARG A 13 4.32 3.17 4.17
N ASP A 14 4.49 3.77 3.01
CA ASP A 14 3.41 4.44 2.30
C ASP A 14 2.75 3.42 1.38
N PHE A 15 1.67 2.79 1.86
CA PHE A 15 0.93 1.82 1.07
C PHE A 15 0.02 2.54 0.08
N THR A 16 0.20 2.27 -1.19
CA THR A 16 -0.62 2.82 -2.26
C THR A 16 -1.40 1.72 -2.95
N TYR A 17 -2.74 1.84 -2.97
CA TYR A 17 -3.58 0.87 -3.66
C TYR A 17 -3.36 0.90 -5.17
N VAL A 18 -3.29 -0.27 -5.79
CA VAL A 18 -3.01 -0.42 -7.22
C VAL A 18 -4.00 0.30 -8.11
N GLY A 19 -5.28 0.37 -7.71
CA GLY A 19 -6.31 1.13 -8.43
C GLY A 19 -5.99 2.62 -8.53
N THR A 20 -5.43 3.21 -7.46
CA THR A 20 -4.96 4.60 -7.48
C THR A 20 -3.79 4.78 -8.46
N VAL A 21 -2.87 3.82 -8.49
CA VAL A 21 -1.76 3.82 -9.47
C VAL A 21 -2.31 3.78 -10.90
N CYS A 22 -3.25 2.89 -11.17
CA CYS A 22 -3.89 2.76 -12.49
C CYS A 22 -4.61 4.06 -12.89
N GLU A 23 -5.28 4.73 -11.95
CA GLU A 23 -5.96 6.00 -12.25
C GLU A 23 -4.96 7.10 -12.62
N VAL A 24 -3.84 7.22 -11.92
CA VAL A 24 -2.78 8.18 -12.28
C VAL A 24 -2.24 7.88 -13.68
N LEU A 25 -1.92 6.62 -13.97
CA LEU A 25 -1.43 6.22 -15.29
C LEU A 25 -2.46 6.48 -16.40
N ARG A 26 -3.73 6.18 -16.14
CA ARG A 26 -4.82 6.46 -17.07
C ARG A 26 -4.93 7.95 -17.38
N ARG A 27 -4.91 8.81 -16.36
CA ARG A 27 -4.93 10.27 -16.54
C ARG A 27 -3.70 10.75 -17.30
N ALA A 28 -2.51 10.28 -16.93
CA ALA A 28 -1.29 10.64 -17.64
C ALA A 28 -1.39 10.35 -19.15
N ALA A 29 -1.97 9.20 -19.51
CA ALA A 29 -2.15 8.81 -20.91
C ALA A 29 -3.21 9.65 -21.62
N VAL A 30 -4.38 9.87 -20.99
CA VAL A 30 -5.51 10.60 -21.59
C VAL A 30 -5.17 12.08 -21.74
N ASP A 31 -4.62 12.70 -20.71
CA ASP A 31 -4.31 14.13 -20.67
C ASP A 31 -2.95 14.43 -21.29
N ARG A 32 -2.21 13.38 -21.73
CA ARG A 32 -0.85 13.49 -22.27
C ARG A 32 0.10 14.24 -21.34
N THR A 33 -0.08 14.03 -20.03
CA THR A 33 0.78 14.64 -19.02
C THR A 33 2.20 14.07 -19.14
N SER A 34 3.19 14.94 -19.18
CA SER A 34 4.60 14.55 -19.21
C SER A 34 5.39 15.24 -18.11
N SER A 35 6.45 14.60 -17.65
CA SER A 35 7.38 15.17 -16.69
C SER A 35 8.81 14.86 -17.17
N PRO A 36 9.73 15.84 -17.15
CA PRO A 36 11.13 15.60 -17.49
C PRO A 36 11.86 14.77 -16.44
N GLU A 37 11.31 14.66 -15.25
CA GLU A 37 11.87 13.94 -14.12
C GLU A 37 10.90 12.88 -13.59
N PRO A 38 11.41 11.84 -12.95
CA PRO A 38 10.55 10.84 -12.27
C PRO A 38 9.59 11.48 -11.28
N VAL A 39 8.39 10.89 -11.18
CA VAL A 39 7.35 11.33 -10.26
C VAL A 39 7.13 10.21 -9.24
N ASN A 40 7.29 10.53 -7.95
CA ASN A 40 6.96 9.60 -6.88
C ASN A 40 5.43 9.42 -6.81
N LEU A 41 4.98 8.19 -7.03
CA LEU A 41 3.57 7.85 -6.93
C LEU A 41 3.28 7.33 -5.54
N ALA A 42 3.10 8.24 -4.61
CA ALA A 42 2.84 8.01 -3.20
C ALA A 42 2.02 9.18 -2.63
N PHE A 43 1.24 8.96 -1.59
CA PHE A 43 0.31 9.95 -1.07
C PHE A 43 0.64 10.44 0.34
N GLY A 44 1.77 9.98 0.89
CA GLY A 44 2.28 10.42 2.17
C GLY A 44 1.63 9.72 3.37
N SER A 45 0.97 8.58 3.14
CA SER A 45 0.49 7.73 4.23
C SER A 45 1.67 7.14 5.01
N ARG A 46 1.43 6.81 6.26
CA ARG A 46 2.46 6.26 7.14
C ARG A 46 1.84 5.21 8.05
N THR A 47 1.81 3.98 7.55
CA THR A 47 1.21 2.84 8.25
C THR A 47 2.31 1.85 8.62
N SER A 48 2.33 1.40 9.86
CA SER A 48 3.23 0.33 10.30
C SER A 48 2.77 -1.02 9.75
N LEU A 49 3.70 -1.98 9.71
CA LEU A 49 3.36 -3.34 9.31
C LEU A 49 2.34 -3.97 10.28
N LEU A 50 2.47 -3.68 11.59
CA LEU A 50 1.50 -4.18 12.58
C LEU A 50 0.12 -3.62 12.36
N GLU A 51 -0.03 -2.30 12.15
CA GLU A 51 -1.34 -1.69 11.84
C GLU A 51 -1.97 -2.30 10.57
N MET A 52 -1.19 -2.54 9.53
CA MET A 52 -1.69 -3.20 8.33
C MET A 52 -2.16 -4.63 8.60
N ILE A 53 -1.45 -5.39 9.44
CA ILE A 53 -1.85 -6.76 9.81
C ILE A 53 -3.13 -6.72 10.65
N ASP A 54 -3.26 -5.77 11.58
CA ASP A 54 -4.45 -5.63 12.42
C ASP A 54 -5.69 -5.32 11.55
N GLU A 55 -5.57 -4.44 10.55
CA GLU A 55 -6.63 -4.20 9.56
C GLU A 55 -7.00 -5.46 8.77
N LEU A 56 -6.01 -6.25 8.36
CA LEU A 56 -6.27 -7.52 7.68
C LEU A 56 -7.00 -8.53 8.58
N GLU A 57 -6.63 -8.65 9.85
CA GLU A 57 -7.30 -9.51 10.84
C GLU A 57 -8.78 -9.15 10.96
N ASP A 58 -9.09 -7.86 11.04
CA ASP A 58 -10.46 -7.35 11.07
C ASP A 58 -11.25 -7.73 9.80
N ILE A 59 -10.63 -7.61 8.63
CA ILE A 59 -11.28 -7.90 7.34
C ILE A 59 -11.51 -9.40 7.15
N VAL A 60 -10.55 -10.24 7.54
CA VAL A 60 -10.68 -11.69 7.39
C VAL A 60 -11.51 -12.32 8.52
N GLY A 61 -11.65 -11.63 9.66
CA GLY A 61 -12.49 -12.02 10.79
C GLY A 61 -11.86 -13.02 11.74
N HIS A 62 -10.54 -13.20 11.68
CA HIS A 62 -9.79 -14.05 12.61
C HIS A 62 -8.33 -13.59 12.74
N PRO A 63 -7.68 -13.88 13.88
CA PRO A 63 -6.27 -13.58 14.08
C PRO A 63 -5.38 -14.28 13.04
N LEU A 64 -4.32 -13.61 12.63
CA LEU A 64 -3.29 -14.15 11.74
C LEU A 64 -2.05 -14.50 12.57
N GLU A 65 -1.60 -15.73 12.46
CA GLU A 65 -0.37 -16.16 13.12
C GLU A 65 0.83 -15.37 12.58
N ARG A 66 1.64 -14.83 13.48
CA ARG A 66 2.83 -14.01 13.16
C ARG A 66 4.09 -14.73 13.61
N GLU A 67 5.08 -14.82 12.74
CA GLU A 67 6.39 -15.34 13.04
C GLU A 67 7.43 -14.23 12.95
N HIS A 68 7.90 -13.75 14.10
CA HIS A 68 8.93 -12.71 14.13
C HIS A 68 10.28 -13.29 13.73
N GLN A 69 10.89 -12.69 12.73
CA GLN A 69 12.21 -13.05 12.21
C GLN A 69 13.21 -11.91 12.42
N GLY A 70 14.49 -12.22 12.28
CA GLY A 70 15.53 -11.20 12.36
C GLY A 70 15.32 -10.07 11.34
N ARG A 71 15.76 -8.86 11.68
CA ARG A 71 15.72 -7.72 10.75
C ARG A 71 16.50 -8.04 9.47
N ARG A 72 15.95 -7.67 8.33
CA ARG A 72 16.68 -7.75 7.06
C ARG A 72 17.78 -6.70 7.00
N ALA A 73 18.95 -7.08 6.55
CA ALA A 73 20.04 -6.13 6.31
C ALA A 73 19.60 -5.11 5.23
N GLY A 74 19.75 -3.82 5.53
CA GLY A 74 19.36 -2.74 4.62
C GLY A 74 17.88 -2.35 4.66
N ASP A 75 17.05 -2.99 5.49
CA ASP A 75 15.68 -2.55 5.69
C ASP A 75 15.64 -1.25 6.49
N VAL A 76 14.89 -0.27 5.98
CA VAL A 76 14.74 1.04 6.61
C VAL A 76 13.50 1.07 7.49
N ASP A 77 13.60 1.76 8.63
CA ASP A 77 12.51 1.81 9.61
C ASP A 77 11.29 2.54 9.03
N HIS A 78 11.50 3.63 8.32
CA HIS A 78 10.44 4.44 7.74
C HIS A 78 10.78 4.85 6.33
N THR A 79 9.79 4.76 5.43
CA THR A 79 9.85 5.34 4.09
C THR A 79 8.70 6.31 3.93
N GLN A 80 9.01 7.48 3.37
CA GLN A 80 8.01 8.46 2.97
C GLN A 80 8.53 9.16 1.71
N ALA A 81 7.71 9.20 0.68
CA ALA A 81 8.06 9.88 -0.56
C ALA A 81 7.60 11.33 -0.53
N ASP A 82 8.38 12.21 -1.15
CA ASP A 82 7.92 13.55 -1.52
C ASP A 82 6.97 13.42 -2.71
N ASN A 83 5.71 13.81 -2.52
CA ASN A 83 4.65 13.71 -3.52
C ASN A 83 4.24 15.07 -4.10
N THR A 84 5.02 16.11 -3.89
CA THR A 84 4.72 17.48 -4.34
C THR A 84 4.43 17.50 -5.84
N ARG A 85 5.30 16.91 -6.64
CA ARG A 85 5.15 16.86 -8.10
C ARG A 85 3.93 16.05 -8.54
N LEU A 86 3.62 14.95 -7.86
CA LEU A 86 2.41 14.18 -8.13
C LEU A 86 1.15 15.04 -7.93
N ARG A 87 1.08 15.80 -6.84
CA ARG A 87 -0.03 16.68 -6.53
C ARG A 87 -0.18 17.83 -7.52
N GLU A 88 0.93 18.36 -8.02
CA GLU A 88 0.93 19.41 -9.05
C GLU A 88 0.42 18.87 -10.40
N LEU A 89 0.86 17.68 -10.82
CA LEU A 89 0.49 17.11 -12.11
C LEU A 89 -0.89 16.47 -12.11
N PHE A 90 -1.35 15.95 -10.97
CA PHE A 90 -2.60 15.22 -10.82
C PHE A 90 -3.40 15.69 -9.59
N PRO A 91 -3.78 16.98 -9.51
CA PRO A 91 -4.39 17.56 -8.31
C PRO A 91 -5.76 16.95 -7.96
N GLY A 92 -6.43 16.31 -8.92
CA GLY A 92 -7.74 15.69 -8.72
C GLY A 92 -7.68 14.18 -8.42
N VAL A 93 -6.50 13.60 -8.18
CA VAL A 93 -6.40 12.19 -7.79
C VAL A 93 -6.34 12.10 -6.27
N GLU A 94 -7.33 11.42 -5.70
CA GLU A 94 -7.35 11.07 -4.29
C GLU A 94 -6.95 9.59 -4.11
N PRO A 95 -6.13 9.27 -3.10
CA PRO A 95 -5.79 7.88 -2.82
C PRO A 95 -6.99 7.12 -2.27
N VAL A 96 -7.11 5.86 -2.64
CA VAL A 96 -8.02 4.94 -1.97
C VAL A 96 -7.51 4.70 -0.56
N ASP A 97 -8.41 4.74 0.42
CA ASP A 97 -8.08 4.45 1.81
C ASP A 97 -7.49 3.04 1.98
N LEU A 98 -6.58 2.88 2.96
CA LEU A 98 -5.90 1.60 3.18
C LEU A 98 -6.89 0.46 3.40
N ARG A 99 -7.89 0.67 4.26
CA ARG A 99 -8.90 -0.36 4.57
C ARG A 99 -9.69 -0.74 3.33
N GLU A 100 -10.20 0.22 2.58
CA GLU A 100 -10.94 -0.02 1.33
C GLU A 100 -10.10 -0.80 0.32
N GLY A 101 -8.82 -0.43 0.17
CA GLY A 101 -7.88 -1.13 -0.71
C GLY A 101 -7.63 -2.57 -0.27
N LEU A 102 -7.50 -2.82 1.05
CA LEU A 102 -7.33 -4.15 1.62
C LEU A 102 -8.60 -4.99 1.45
N GLU A 103 -9.78 -4.45 1.74
CA GLU A 103 -11.07 -5.13 1.54
C GLU A 103 -11.25 -5.61 0.10
N THR A 104 -10.96 -4.71 -0.86
CA THR A 104 -11.01 -5.03 -2.28
C THR A 104 -10.01 -6.13 -2.66
N THR A 105 -8.80 -6.06 -2.11
CA THR A 105 -7.74 -7.05 -2.35
C THR A 105 -8.12 -8.42 -1.78
N VAL A 106 -8.62 -8.46 -0.55
CA VAL A 106 -9.07 -9.71 0.10
C VAL A 106 -10.25 -10.34 -0.68
N ALA A 107 -11.21 -9.52 -1.09
CA ALA A 107 -12.35 -9.98 -1.90
C ALA A 107 -11.88 -10.63 -3.21
N TRP A 108 -10.95 -9.99 -3.91
CA TRP A 108 -10.37 -10.54 -5.13
C TRP A 108 -9.65 -11.87 -4.91
N TYR A 109 -8.88 -11.99 -3.82
CA TYR A 109 -8.20 -13.26 -3.49
C TYR A 109 -9.20 -14.37 -3.16
N ARG A 110 -10.24 -14.07 -2.37
CA ARG A 110 -11.31 -15.04 -2.07
C ARG A 110 -11.96 -15.57 -3.34
N GLU A 111 -12.37 -14.68 -4.23
CA GLU A 111 -12.97 -15.06 -5.52
C GLU A 111 -11.99 -15.85 -6.39
N SER A 112 -10.75 -15.37 -6.54
CA SER A 112 -9.76 -16.00 -7.43
C SER A 112 -9.30 -17.37 -6.96
N LEU A 113 -9.30 -17.62 -5.66
CA LEU A 113 -8.87 -18.89 -5.06
C LEU A 113 -10.03 -19.79 -4.66
N GLY A 114 -11.28 -19.35 -4.85
CA GLY A 114 -12.48 -20.07 -4.44
C GLY A 114 -12.56 -20.27 -2.93
N LEU A 115 -12.11 -19.26 -2.17
CA LEU A 115 -12.15 -19.24 -0.70
C LEU A 115 -13.41 -18.49 -0.25
N ASP A 116 -14.25 -19.17 0.50
CA ASP A 116 -15.43 -18.57 1.14
C ASP A 116 -15.05 -17.84 2.44
#